data_9ae3ae381d70c83af3487cff173a1e2c
#
_entry.id   9ae3ae381d70c83af3487cff173a1e2c
#
_cell.length_a   1.000
_cell.length_b   1.000
_cell.length_c   1.000
_cell.angle_alpha   90.00
_cell.angle_beta   90.00
_cell.angle_gamma   90.00
#
_symmetry.space_group_name_H-M   'P 1'
#
loop_
_entity.id
_entity.type
_entity.pdbx_description
1 polymer ?
#
loop_
_entity_poly.entity_id
_entity_poly.type
_entity_poly.pdbx_seq_one_letter_code
_entity_poly.pdbx_strand_id
1 'polypeptide(L)'
;DASVRYQKGIEPMATFKAMDRAVQLLCEYADASGLEETKQYGSNNYTPVEFDVNLASINKLLGTDFGEEEVMQVLCDLHLQPVKNGEDIHVVIPSYRTDLSIEEDIAEELIRILGYDRLPSTLPELPATLGALNKRQALRRKFRGMLADLGYNEAVTYSLVGQKEIDDAVMGQEHVYELASPMSEDHKYVRNSILPSLLECIAYNQARSIKDIALYEMSNVYGVGEVEERLCVVASGALHKNRWQKYSVDVDFYTMKGLLEAIMASIGYDAKRIMFKENKTDMKNFHPYRSAEVYLGKELLGILGQIHPAVAKRYGINETVAMEINMEILLKNKPAKVKFTEISKYPSVT
;
A
#
# COMPACT_ATOMS: atom_id res chain seq x y z
N ASP A 1 -7.29 6.61 -27.49
CA ASP A 1 -6.38 5.74 -28.28
C ASP A 1 -5.08 6.43 -28.69
N ALA A 2 -5.11 7.62 -29.29
CA ALA A 2 -3.90 8.33 -29.72
C ALA A 2 -2.94 8.60 -28.55
N SER A 3 -3.43 9.10 -27.41
CA SER A 3 -2.61 9.37 -26.21
C SER A 3 -1.84 8.13 -25.74
N VAL A 4 -2.48 6.97 -25.71
CA VAL A 4 -1.84 5.70 -25.27
C VAL A 4 -0.75 5.29 -26.26
N ARG A 5 -0.96 5.47 -27.56
CA ARG A 5 0.03 5.16 -28.60
C ARG A 5 1.24 6.09 -28.50
N TYR A 6 1.00 7.39 -28.33
CA TYR A 6 2.09 8.36 -28.16
C TYR A 6 2.87 8.13 -26.86
N GLN A 7 2.18 7.74 -25.78
CA GLN A 7 2.83 7.43 -24.51
C GLN A 7 3.78 6.21 -24.61
N LYS A 8 3.41 5.19 -25.39
CA LYS A 8 4.24 4.00 -25.64
C LYS A 8 5.35 4.21 -26.67
N GLY A 9 5.36 5.36 -27.33
CA GLY A 9 6.27 5.67 -28.43
C GLY A 9 5.70 5.28 -29.80
N ILE A 10 6.08 6.05 -30.79
CA ILE A 10 5.71 5.82 -32.21
C ILE A 10 6.98 5.66 -33.00
N GLU A 11 6.98 4.73 -33.96
CA GLU A 11 8.06 4.55 -34.89
C GLU A 11 8.21 5.80 -35.80
N PRO A 12 9.33 6.55 -35.72
CA PRO A 12 9.50 7.76 -36.53
C PRO A 12 9.50 7.48 -38.01
N MET A 13 10.03 6.32 -38.44
CA MET A 13 10.12 5.95 -39.84
C MET A 13 8.77 5.57 -40.45
N ALA A 14 7.82 5.10 -39.65
CA ALA A 14 6.47 4.78 -40.11
C ALA A 14 5.68 6.02 -40.55
N THR A 15 6.08 7.22 -40.16
CA THR A 15 5.40 8.48 -40.49
C THR A 15 5.29 8.69 -41.98
N PHE A 16 6.35 8.41 -42.75
CA PHE A 16 6.34 8.55 -44.19
C PHE A 16 5.37 7.57 -44.87
N LYS A 17 5.47 6.28 -44.51
CA LYS A 17 4.57 5.25 -45.05
C LYS A 17 3.11 5.51 -44.69
N ALA A 18 2.85 5.96 -43.46
CA ALA A 18 1.51 6.31 -43.01
C ALA A 18 0.93 7.51 -43.77
N MET A 19 1.75 8.52 -44.05
CA MET A 19 1.35 9.68 -44.83
C MET A 19 1.07 9.29 -46.29
N ASP A 20 1.96 8.54 -46.94
CA ASP A 20 1.77 8.06 -48.31
C ASP A 20 0.46 7.24 -48.44
N ARG A 21 0.20 6.37 -47.47
CA ARG A 21 -1.05 5.61 -47.45
C ARG A 21 -2.28 6.50 -47.24
N ALA A 22 -2.18 7.50 -46.34
CA ALA A 22 -3.26 8.47 -46.15
C ALA A 22 -3.57 9.24 -47.43
N VAL A 23 -2.53 9.73 -48.13
CA VAL A 23 -2.67 10.41 -49.43
C VAL A 23 -3.31 9.51 -50.46
N GLN A 24 -2.85 8.25 -50.57
CA GLN A 24 -3.45 7.27 -51.49
C GLN A 24 -4.95 7.09 -51.23
N LEU A 25 -5.35 6.92 -49.94
CA LEU A 25 -6.75 6.76 -49.55
C LEU A 25 -7.59 8.01 -49.84
N LEU A 26 -7.02 9.21 -49.67
CA LEU A 26 -7.69 10.46 -50.04
C LEU A 26 -7.93 10.56 -51.55
N CYS A 27 -6.99 10.15 -52.38
CA CYS A 27 -7.18 10.10 -53.81
C CYS A 27 -8.23 9.07 -54.22
N GLU A 28 -8.21 7.88 -53.59
CA GLU A 28 -9.09 6.75 -53.95
C GLU A 28 -10.55 6.97 -53.52
N TYR A 29 -10.77 7.52 -52.34
CA TYR A 29 -12.12 7.59 -51.73
C TYR A 29 -12.66 9.01 -51.57
N ALA A 30 -11.85 10.07 -51.76
CA ALA A 30 -12.25 11.45 -51.59
C ALA A 30 -11.91 12.34 -52.82
N ASP A 31 -11.57 11.73 -53.96
CA ASP A 31 -11.22 12.42 -55.20
C ASP A 31 -10.17 13.55 -55.00
N ALA A 32 -9.26 13.35 -54.07
CA ALA A 32 -8.20 14.34 -53.83
C ALA A 32 -7.28 14.48 -55.06
N SER A 33 -6.93 15.71 -55.40
CA SER A 33 -6.04 16.05 -56.52
C SER A 33 -5.11 17.21 -56.12
N GLY A 34 -4.09 17.48 -56.93
CA GLY A 34 -3.16 18.57 -56.63
C GLY A 34 -2.11 18.22 -55.57
N LEU A 35 -1.60 17.00 -55.63
CA LEU A 35 -0.56 16.53 -54.73
C LEU A 35 0.75 17.29 -54.95
N GLU A 36 1.37 17.75 -53.87
CA GLU A 36 2.71 18.35 -53.88
C GLU A 36 3.72 17.38 -53.24
N GLU A 37 5.01 17.67 -53.45
CA GLU A 37 6.07 16.93 -52.78
C GLU A 37 5.97 17.01 -51.24
N THR A 38 6.25 15.91 -50.60
CA THR A 38 6.30 15.83 -49.13
C THR A 38 7.36 16.79 -48.60
N LYS A 39 6.95 17.67 -47.68
CA LYS A 39 7.87 18.57 -46.97
C LYS A 39 8.16 17.98 -45.61
N GLN A 40 9.43 17.76 -45.33
CA GLN A 40 9.90 17.30 -44.01
C GLN A 40 10.52 18.47 -43.24
N TYR A 41 10.13 18.61 -41.99
CA TYR A 41 10.75 19.50 -41.01
C TYR A 41 11.53 18.71 -40.00
N GLY A 42 12.80 19.08 -39.74
CA GLY A 42 13.70 18.38 -38.83
C GLY A 42 14.42 17.20 -39.48
N SER A 43 15.36 16.62 -38.76
CA SER A 43 16.10 15.42 -39.16
C SER A 43 15.51 14.20 -38.41
N ASN A 44 15.21 13.18 -39.17
CA ASN A 44 14.82 11.89 -38.63
C ASN A 44 16.06 10.98 -38.60
N ASN A 45 16.95 11.23 -37.65
CA ASN A 45 18.19 10.46 -37.49
C ASN A 45 17.88 9.21 -36.66
N TYR A 46 17.28 8.21 -37.29
CA TYR A 46 17.16 6.89 -36.69
C TYR A 46 18.49 6.14 -36.81
N THR A 47 19.06 5.74 -35.68
CA THR A 47 20.18 4.79 -35.62
C THR A 47 19.61 3.46 -35.17
N PRO A 48 19.79 2.37 -35.93
CA PRO A 48 19.36 1.05 -35.49
C PRO A 48 19.98 0.70 -34.15
N VAL A 49 19.19 0.10 -33.28
CA VAL A 49 19.68 -0.54 -32.06
C VAL A 49 20.18 -1.91 -32.45
N GLU A 50 21.44 -2.19 -32.15
CA GLU A 50 22.07 -3.50 -32.42
C GLU A 50 22.94 -3.92 -31.25
N PHE A 51 22.92 -5.20 -30.92
CA PHE A 51 23.73 -5.77 -29.84
C PHE A 51 23.90 -7.28 -30.01
N ASP A 52 24.85 -7.84 -29.28
CA ASP A 52 25.10 -9.28 -29.24
C ASP A 52 24.33 -9.91 -28.05
N VAL A 53 23.77 -11.09 -28.27
CA VAL A 53 23.10 -11.92 -27.26
C VAL A 53 23.77 -13.29 -27.18
N ASN A 54 23.84 -13.87 -26.00
CA ASN A 54 24.47 -15.16 -25.76
C ASN A 54 23.43 -16.23 -25.45
N LEU A 55 23.36 -17.26 -26.28
CA LEU A 55 22.37 -18.35 -26.12
C LEU A 55 22.50 -19.08 -24.78
N ALA A 56 23.74 -19.29 -24.30
CA ALA A 56 23.93 -19.97 -23.01
C ALA A 56 23.46 -19.09 -21.82
N SER A 57 23.65 -17.77 -21.95
CA SER A 57 23.13 -16.78 -20.97
C SER A 57 21.59 -16.78 -20.95
N ILE A 58 20.97 -16.73 -22.12
CA ILE A 58 19.50 -16.76 -22.26
C ILE A 58 18.92 -18.07 -21.68
N ASN A 59 19.49 -19.23 -22.03
CA ASN A 59 19.07 -20.51 -21.50
C ASN A 59 19.21 -20.58 -19.97
N LYS A 60 20.29 -20.02 -19.44
CA LYS A 60 20.49 -19.92 -18.00
C LYS A 60 19.47 -19.00 -17.31
N LEU A 61 19.13 -17.87 -17.93
CA LEU A 61 18.12 -16.94 -17.41
C LEU A 61 16.74 -17.59 -17.36
N LEU A 62 16.35 -18.25 -18.44
CA LEU A 62 15.04 -18.90 -18.57
C LEU A 62 14.97 -20.27 -17.89
N GLY A 63 16.11 -20.91 -17.60
CA GLY A 63 16.18 -22.29 -17.12
C GLY A 63 15.83 -23.30 -18.20
N THR A 64 16.06 -22.97 -19.47
CA THR A 64 15.75 -23.78 -20.68
C THR A 64 17.01 -24.34 -21.33
N ASP A 65 16.81 -25.10 -22.38
CA ASP A 65 17.86 -25.71 -23.22
C ASP A 65 17.56 -25.52 -24.73
N PHE A 66 17.11 -24.34 -25.10
CA PHE A 66 16.80 -24.01 -26.50
C PHE A 66 18.01 -24.22 -27.40
N GLY A 67 17.74 -24.90 -28.55
CA GLY A 67 18.75 -25.12 -29.56
C GLY A 67 19.04 -23.87 -30.41
N GLU A 68 20.27 -23.79 -30.92
CA GLU A 68 20.69 -22.63 -31.74
C GLU A 68 19.83 -22.46 -33.00
N GLU A 69 19.52 -23.54 -33.73
CA GLU A 69 18.72 -23.50 -34.96
C GLU A 69 17.29 -22.94 -34.68
N GLU A 70 16.69 -23.40 -33.57
CA GLU A 70 15.36 -22.96 -33.15
C GLU A 70 15.36 -21.47 -32.79
N VAL A 71 16.36 -21.02 -32.04
CA VAL A 71 16.52 -19.62 -31.66
C VAL A 71 16.76 -18.74 -32.89
N MET A 72 17.66 -19.13 -33.78
CA MET A 72 17.92 -18.40 -35.03
C MET A 72 16.65 -18.25 -35.86
N GLN A 73 15.83 -19.31 -35.96
CA GLN A 73 14.57 -19.24 -36.71
C GLN A 73 13.61 -18.22 -36.07
N VAL A 74 13.42 -18.24 -34.75
CA VAL A 74 12.55 -17.26 -34.04
C VAL A 74 13.03 -15.82 -34.27
N LEU A 75 14.35 -15.60 -34.17
CA LEU A 75 14.92 -14.26 -34.39
C LEU A 75 14.75 -13.79 -35.84
N CYS A 76 14.85 -14.71 -36.81
CA CYS A 76 14.53 -14.41 -38.24
C CYS A 76 13.05 -14.05 -38.40
N ASP A 77 12.14 -14.83 -37.80
CA ASP A 77 10.70 -14.61 -37.94
C ASP A 77 10.26 -13.28 -37.28
N LEU A 78 10.98 -12.85 -36.26
CA LEU A 78 10.81 -11.54 -35.62
C LEU A 78 11.52 -10.39 -36.37
N HIS A 79 12.17 -10.68 -37.50
CA HIS A 79 12.91 -9.73 -38.33
C HIS A 79 14.10 -9.05 -37.63
N LEU A 80 14.72 -9.73 -36.66
CA LEU A 80 15.86 -9.22 -35.88
C LEU A 80 17.21 -9.42 -36.62
N GLN A 81 17.22 -9.88 -37.84
CA GLN A 81 18.39 -10.06 -38.72
C GLN A 81 19.57 -10.77 -38.01
N PRO A 82 19.35 -11.94 -37.40
CA PRO A 82 20.38 -12.60 -36.58
C PRO A 82 21.58 -13.03 -37.41
N VAL A 83 22.78 -12.71 -36.92
CA VAL A 83 24.04 -13.17 -37.51
C VAL A 83 24.88 -13.82 -36.44
N LYS A 84 25.30 -15.07 -36.66
CA LYS A 84 26.17 -15.76 -35.72
C LYS A 84 27.56 -15.11 -35.68
N ASN A 85 28.03 -14.80 -34.48
CA ASN A 85 29.34 -14.22 -34.20
C ASN A 85 30.04 -15.01 -33.09
N GLY A 86 30.69 -16.09 -33.44
CA GLY A 86 31.34 -16.98 -32.47
C GLY A 86 30.30 -17.69 -31.60
N GLU A 87 30.31 -17.45 -30.26
CA GLU A 87 29.35 -17.98 -29.30
C GLU A 87 28.11 -17.09 -29.13
N ASP A 88 28.16 -15.88 -29.69
CA ASP A 88 27.10 -14.90 -29.61
C ASP A 88 26.32 -14.82 -30.91
N ILE A 89 25.16 -14.22 -30.85
CA ILE A 89 24.28 -13.92 -31.98
C ILE A 89 24.08 -12.40 -32.02
N HIS A 90 24.57 -11.78 -33.08
CA HIS A 90 24.33 -10.37 -33.31
C HIS A 90 22.92 -10.14 -33.83
N VAL A 91 22.17 -9.20 -33.24
CA VAL A 91 20.81 -8.86 -33.61
C VAL A 91 20.71 -7.37 -33.96
N VAL A 92 19.90 -7.05 -34.97
CA VAL A 92 19.56 -5.68 -35.36
C VAL A 92 18.08 -5.47 -35.14
N ILE A 93 17.74 -4.54 -34.27
CA ILE A 93 16.37 -4.31 -33.85
C ILE A 93 15.62 -3.45 -34.85
N PRO A 94 14.47 -3.89 -35.39
CA PRO A 94 13.64 -3.09 -36.26
C PRO A 94 13.15 -1.81 -35.60
N SER A 95 13.03 -0.74 -36.33
CA SER A 95 12.64 0.59 -35.84
C SER A 95 11.28 0.62 -35.10
N TYR A 96 10.40 -0.31 -35.42
CA TYR A 96 9.09 -0.42 -34.76
C TYR A 96 9.11 -1.18 -33.42
N ARG A 97 10.20 -1.86 -33.09
CA ARG A 97 10.40 -2.56 -31.81
C ARG A 97 11.19 -1.68 -30.84
N THR A 98 10.53 -0.65 -30.34
CA THR A 98 11.11 0.31 -29.38
C THR A 98 11.26 -0.27 -27.96
N ASP A 99 10.77 -1.45 -27.75
CA ASP A 99 10.78 -2.24 -26.51
C ASP A 99 12.02 -3.12 -26.37
N LEU A 100 12.71 -3.44 -27.45
CA LEU A 100 13.87 -4.33 -27.44
C LEU A 100 15.17 -3.52 -27.35
N SER A 101 15.93 -3.71 -26.26
CA SER A 101 17.16 -2.95 -26.02
C SER A 101 18.27 -3.75 -25.33
N ILE A 102 17.94 -4.88 -24.70
CA ILE A 102 18.87 -5.72 -23.91
C ILE A 102 18.61 -7.20 -24.17
N GLU A 103 19.53 -8.06 -23.74
CA GLU A 103 19.46 -9.52 -23.91
C GLU A 103 18.20 -10.12 -23.28
N GLU A 104 17.77 -9.62 -22.13
CA GLU A 104 16.58 -10.06 -21.43
C GLU A 104 15.30 -9.85 -22.25
N ASP A 105 15.24 -8.80 -23.05
CA ASP A 105 14.11 -8.55 -23.96
C ASP A 105 14.06 -9.64 -25.06
N ILE A 106 15.23 -10.05 -25.55
CA ILE A 106 15.33 -11.16 -26.53
C ILE A 106 14.94 -12.49 -25.88
N ALA A 107 15.34 -12.72 -24.63
CA ALA A 107 14.91 -13.91 -23.89
C ALA A 107 13.39 -13.96 -23.72
N GLU A 108 12.73 -12.82 -23.46
CA GLU A 108 11.26 -12.71 -23.42
C GLU A 108 10.64 -13.07 -24.76
N GLU A 109 11.16 -12.55 -25.85
CA GLU A 109 10.65 -12.85 -27.19
C GLU A 109 10.77 -14.35 -27.53
N LEU A 110 11.90 -14.96 -27.20
CA LEU A 110 12.09 -16.38 -27.41
C LEU A 110 11.07 -17.23 -26.65
N ILE A 111 10.91 -17.00 -25.36
CA ILE A 111 9.95 -17.78 -24.57
C ILE A 111 8.50 -17.50 -24.97
N ARG A 112 8.19 -16.27 -25.38
CA ARG A 112 6.86 -15.91 -25.88
C ARG A 112 6.47 -16.66 -27.15
N ILE A 113 7.42 -16.85 -28.06
CA ILE A 113 7.18 -17.54 -29.35
C ILE A 113 7.27 -19.04 -29.17
N LEU A 114 8.28 -19.55 -28.45
CA LEU A 114 8.49 -20.97 -28.23
C LEU A 114 7.51 -21.60 -27.25
N GLY A 115 6.87 -20.79 -26.41
CA GLY A 115 5.80 -21.15 -25.48
C GLY A 115 6.28 -21.24 -24.04
N TYR A 116 5.52 -20.62 -23.15
CA TYR A 116 5.76 -20.64 -21.70
C TYR A 116 5.66 -22.06 -21.08
N ASP A 117 5.01 -22.99 -21.76
CA ASP A 117 4.93 -24.40 -21.32
C ASP A 117 6.30 -25.09 -21.30
N ARG A 118 7.28 -24.53 -21.99
CA ARG A 118 8.66 -25.02 -22.02
C ARG A 118 9.50 -24.58 -20.84
N LEU A 119 8.99 -23.64 -20.01
CA LEU A 119 9.67 -23.25 -18.78
C LEU A 119 9.57 -24.37 -17.74
N PRO A 120 10.70 -24.91 -17.25
CA PRO A 120 10.66 -25.93 -16.22
C PRO A 120 10.19 -25.33 -14.90
N SER A 121 9.27 -26.02 -14.24
CA SER A 121 8.87 -25.66 -12.89
C SER A 121 9.94 -26.12 -11.90
N THR A 122 10.74 -25.20 -11.39
CA THR A 122 11.83 -25.49 -10.45
C THR A 122 11.57 -24.85 -9.11
N LEU A 123 12.07 -25.47 -8.04
CA LEU A 123 12.09 -24.85 -6.72
C LEU A 123 13.37 -24.04 -6.55
N PRO A 124 13.30 -22.84 -5.94
CA PRO A 124 14.51 -22.08 -5.66
C PRO A 124 15.40 -22.82 -4.65
N GLU A 125 16.69 -22.85 -4.91
CA GLU A 125 17.70 -23.35 -3.98
C GLU A 125 18.06 -22.21 -3.00
N LEU A 126 17.53 -22.30 -1.79
CA LEU A 126 17.77 -21.34 -0.72
C LEU A 126 18.30 -22.06 0.52
N PRO A 127 19.19 -21.41 1.31
CA PRO A 127 19.55 -21.94 2.61
C PRO A 127 18.31 -22.17 3.46
N ALA A 128 18.16 -23.35 4.02
CA ALA A 128 17.05 -23.66 4.92
C ALA A 128 17.18 -22.80 6.19
N THR A 129 16.24 -21.92 6.41
CA THR A 129 16.15 -21.09 7.62
C THR A 129 14.84 -21.35 8.32
N LEU A 130 14.87 -21.35 9.67
CA LEU A 130 13.64 -21.38 10.45
C LEU A 130 12.93 -20.04 10.28
N GLY A 131 11.76 -20.08 9.67
CA GLY A 131 10.88 -18.91 9.58
C GLY A 131 10.41 -18.52 10.98
N ALA A 132 10.71 -17.30 11.40
CA ALA A 132 10.26 -16.76 12.69
C ALA A 132 9.81 -15.31 12.53
N LEU A 133 8.78 -14.95 13.30
CA LEU A 133 8.34 -13.57 13.38
C LEU A 133 9.32 -12.77 14.24
N ASN A 134 9.72 -11.58 13.78
CA ASN A 134 10.38 -10.64 14.67
C ASN A 134 9.39 -10.06 15.69
N LYS A 135 9.90 -9.34 16.70
CA LYS A 135 9.07 -8.79 17.79
C LYS A 135 7.91 -7.92 17.28
N ARG A 136 8.18 -7.06 16.31
CA ARG A 136 7.16 -6.19 15.70
C ARG A 136 6.07 -7.00 15.01
N GLN A 137 6.47 -7.95 14.18
CA GLN A 137 5.53 -8.82 13.47
C GLN A 137 4.67 -9.67 14.44
N ALA A 138 5.29 -10.20 15.48
CA ALA A 138 4.58 -10.97 16.52
C ALA A 138 3.56 -10.08 17.27
N LEU A 139 3.96 -8.85 17.63
CA LEU A 139 3.08 -7.90 18.28
C LEU A 139 1.89 -7.53 17.38
N ARG A 140 2.15 -7.16 16.13
CA ARG A 140 1.09 -6.84 15.15
C ARG A 140 0.10 -7.99 14.98
N ARG A 141 0.59 -9.22 14.81
CA ARG A 141 -0.29 -10.40 14.68
C ARG A 141 -1.16 -10.59 15.90
N LYS A 142 -0.58 -10.40 17.10
CA LYS A 142 -1.32 -10.52 18.36
C LYS A 142 -2.42 -9.46 18.49
N PHE A 143 -2.12 -8.21 18.18
CA PHE A 143 -3.10 -7.12 18.20
C PHE A 143 -4.24 -7.36 17.21
N ARG A 144 -3.92 -7.77 15.98
CA ARG A 144 -4.94 -8.10 14.97
C ARG A 144 -5.89 -9.18 15.44
N GLY A 145 -5.34 -10.28 15.96
CA GLY A 145 -6.18 -11.36 16.49
C GLY A 145 -7.10 -10.88 17.61
N MET A 146 -6.56 -10.15 18.58
CA MET A 146 -7.35 -9.64 19.70
C MET A 146 -8.44 -8.66 19.28
N LEU A 147 -8.12 -7.71 18.40
CA LEU A 147 -9.09 -6.73 17.93
C LEU A 147 -10.23 -7.42 17.17
N ALA A 148 -9.89 -8.40 16.32
CA ALA A 148 -10.89 -9.23 15.64
C ALA A 148 -11.76 -10.02 16.62
N ASP A 149 -11.17 -10.66 17.62
CA ASP A 149 -11.88 -11.41 18.68
C ASP A 149 -12.82 -10.52 19.50
N LEU A 150 -12.48 -9.24 19.65
CA LEU A 150 -13.28 -8.22 20.33
C LEU A 150 -14.30 -7.51 19.42
N GLY A 151 -14.42 -7.94 18.15
CA GLY A 151 -15.43 -7.46 17.21
C GLY A 151 -15.05 -6.24 16.41
N TYR A 152 -13.77 -5.86 16.38
CA TYR A 152 -13.28 -4.76 15.54
C TYR A 152 -12.84 -5.27 14.17
N ASN A 153 -13.16 -4.52 13.12
CA ASN A 153 -12.76 -4.81 11.75
C ASN A 153 -11.53 -3.99 11.36
N GLU A 154 -10.59 -4.62 10.66
CA GLU A 154 -9.42 -3.91 10.14
C GLU A 154 -9.82 -3.04 8.94
N ALA A 155 -9.39 -1.78 8.97
CA ALA A 155 -9.45 -0.87 7.83
C ALA A 155 -8.03 -0.63 7.32
N VAL A 156 -7.92 -0.36 6.03
CA VAL A 156 -6.69 0.07 5.36
C VAL A 156 -7.02 1.32 4.57
N THR A 157 -6.52 2.44 5.05
CA THR A 157 -6.77 3.75 4.44
C THR A 157 -5.55 4.26 3.67
N TYR A 158 -5.74 5.29 2.86
CA TYR A 158 -4.65 5.89 2.10
C TYR A 158 -3.64 6.60 3.01
N SER A 159 -2.35 6.48 2.66
CA SER A 159 -1.29 7.26 3.32
C SER A 159 -1.21 8.71 2.84
N LEU A 160 -1.81 9.01 1.69
CA LEU A 160 -1.92 10.37 1.17
C LEU A 160 -3.27 10.95 1.55
N VAL A 161 -3.25 12.14 2.12
CA VAL A 161 -4.40 12.83 2.70
C VAL A 161 -4.43 14.30 2.29
N GLY A 162 -5.58 14.95 2.49
CA GLY A 162 -5.75 16.35 2.25
C GLY A 162 -5.35 17.22 3.45
N GLN A 163 -5.49 18.53 3.31
CA GLN A 163 -5.18 19.51 4.37
C GLN A 163 -6.07 19.32 5.61
N LYS A 164 -7.34 18.95 5.40
CA LYS A 164 -8.31 18.72 6.49
C LYS A 164 -7.83 17.64 7.45
N GLU A 165 -7.33 16.54 6.94
CA GLU A 165 -6.82 15.40 7.73
C GLU A 165 -5.54 15.79 8.48
N ILE A 166 -4.69 16.60 7.88
CA ILE A 166 -3.49 17.14 8.55
C ILE A 166 -3.90 18.08 9.70
N ASP A 167 -4.87 18.95 9.46
CA ASP A 167 -5.38 19.86 10.49
C ASP A 167 -6.04 19.13 11.67
N ASP A 168 -6.65 17.98 11.42
CA ASP A 168 -7.31 17.16 12.43
C ASP A 168 -6.42 16.02 12.99
N ALA A 169 -5.12 16.05 12.70
CA ALA A 169 -4.19 15.04 13.19
C ALA A 169 -4.08 15.02 14.71
N VAL A 170 -4.06 13.81 15.27
CA VAL A 170 -3.84 13.53 16.70
C VAL A 170 -2.39 13.14 16.92
N MET A 171 -1.73 13.74 17.91
CA MET A 171 -0.29 13.56 18.17
C MET A 171 0.54 13.75 16.87
N GLY A 172 0.08 14.63 15.99
CA GLY A 172 0.71 14.89 14.69
C GLY A 172 2.11 15.46 14.84
N GLN A 173 2.98 15.15 13.91
CA GLN A 173 4.30 15.75 13.79
C GLN A 173 4.16 17.20 13.31
N GLU A 174 5.04 18.09 13.79
CA GLU A 174 5.03 19.50 13.40
C GLU A 174 5.28 19.73 11.90
N HIS A 175 6.10 18.86 11.32
CA HIS A 175 6.48 18.92 9.91
C HIS A 175 6.00 17.70 9.16
N VAL A 176 5.16 17.92 8.15
CA VAL A 176 4.60 16.89 7.28
C VAL A 176 5.22 16.95 5.88
N TYR A 177 5.27 15.82 5.21
CA TYR A 177 5.67 15.78 3.80
C TYR A 177 4.52 16.23 2.92
N GLU A 178 4.81 17.23 2.07
CA GLU A 178 3.94 17.70 1.00
C GLU A 178 4.48 17.21 -0.35
N LEU A 179 3.60 16.67 -1.20
CA LEU A 179 3.97 16.24 -2.54
C LEU A 179 4.16 17.47 -3.45
N ALA A 180 5.26 17.52 -4.17
CA ALA A 180 5.54 18.61 -5.10
C ALA A 180 4.55 18.66 -6.28
N SER A 181 4.00 17.50 -6.68
CA SER A 181 3.01 17.39 -7.76
C SER A 181 1.96 16.34 -7.38
N PRO A 182 0.98 16.70 -6.54
CA PRO A 182 -0.09 15.78 -6.12
C PRO A 182 -1.07 15.51 -7.27
N MET A 183 -1.67 14.32 -7.28
CA MET A 183 -2.74 14.00 -8.23
C MET A 183 -4.03 14.77 -7.96
N SER A 184 -4.28 15.14 -6.71
CA SER A 184 -5.40 15.99 -6.27
C SER A 184 -5.05 16.66 -4.94
N GLU A 185 -5.75 17.73 -4.58
CA GLU A 185 -5.59 18.39 -3.28
C GLU A 185 -5.95 17.48 -2.10
N ASP A 186 -6.83 16.49 -2.30
CA ASP A 186 -7.22 15.50 -1.29
C ASP A 186 -6.13 14.46 -1.02
N HIS A 187 -5.05 14.43 -1.81
CA HIS A 187 -3.93 13.49 -1.71
C HIS A 187 -2.58 14.21 -1.74
N LYS A 188 -2.53 15.38 -1.12
CA LYS A 188 -1.37 16.28 -1.20
C LYS A 188 -0.31 16.00 -0.14
N TYR A 189 -0.69 15.52 1.01
CA TYR A 189 0.19 15.33 2.16
C TYR A 189 0.32 13.86 2.52
N VAL A 190 1.49 13.50 3.07
CA VAL A 190 1.65 12.19 3.71
C VAL A 190 1.13 12.27 5.14
N ARG A 191 0.23 11.39 5.53
CA ARG A 191 -0.47 11.42 6.81
C ARG A 191 0.45 11.37 8.02
N ASN A 192 0.16 12.16 9.03
CA ASN A 192 0.82 12.19 10.33
C ASN A 192 -0.06 11.69 11.50
N SER A 193 -1.27 11.22 11.19
CA SER A 193 -2.24 10.57 12.09
C SER A 193 -3.13 9.63 11.29
N ILE A 194 -3.68 8.61 11.91
CA ILE A 194 -4.61 7.65 11.27
C ILE A 194 -6.06 8.06 11.53
N LEU A 195 -6.33 8.69 12.68
CA LEU A 195 -7.67 9.00 13.15
C LEU A 195 -8.54 9.72 12.11
N PRO A 196 -8.10 10.79 11.43
CA PRO A 196 -8.93 11.50 10.45
C PRO A 196 -9.47 10.59 9.36
N SER A 197 -8.63 9.72 8.81
CA SER A 197 -9.03 8.76 7.76
C SER A 197 -10.06 7.73 8.27
N LEU A 198 -9.94 7.28 9.52
CA LEU A 198 -10.95 6.39 10.11
C LEU A 198 -12.27 7.11 10.42
N LEU A 199 -12.25 8.40 10.75
CA LEU A 199 -13.47 9.20 10.89
C LEU A 199 -14.22 9.32 9.55
N GLU A 200 -13.51 9.42 8.43
CA GLU A 200 -14.11 9.37 7.10
C GLU A 200 -14.74 7.99 6.80
N CYS A 201 -14.08 6.91 7.23
CA CYS A 201 -14.65 5.56 7.14
C CYS A 201 -15.96 5.46 7.96
N ILE A 202 -16.02 6.04 9.15
CA ILE A 202 -17.26 6.11 9.95
C ILE A 202 -18.34 6.88 9.17
N ALA A 203 -18.02 8.07 8.66
CA ALA A 203 -18.95 8.89 7.89
C ALA A 203 -19.50 8.16 6.66
N TYR A 204 -18.61 7.50 5.91
CA TYR A 204 -18.97 6.70 4.75
C TYR A 204 -19.99 5.58 5.08
N ASN A 205 -19.77 4.88 6.18
CA ASN A 205 -20.64 3.78 6.62
C ASN A 205 -21.98 4.32 7.16
N GLN A 206 -21.96 5.38 7.98
CA GLN A 206 -23.18 5.99 8.52
C GLN A 206 -24.08 6.57 7.42
N ALA A 207 -23.52 7.16 6.36
CA ALA A 207 -24.26 7.61 5.20
C ALA A 207 -25.00 6.46 4.47
N ARG A 208 -24.55 5.20 4.70
CA ARG A 208 -25.18 3.97 4.18
C ARG A 208 -26.03 3.25 5.22
N SER A 209 -26.48 3.97 6.25
CA SER A 209 -27.32 3.46 7.32
C SER A 209 -26.71 2.38 8.22
N ILE A 210 -25.38 2.19 8.17
CA ILE A 210 -24.66 1.33 9.10
C ILE A 210 -24.34 2.18 10.33
N LYS A 211 -24.99 1.88 11.47
CA LYS A 211 -24.87 2.69 12.69
C LYS A 211 -23.88 2.12 13.68
N ASP A 212 -23.79 0.80 13.76
CA ASP A 212 -22.94 0.07 14.70
C ASP A 212 -21.61 -0.24 13.98
N ILE A 213 -20.55 0.49 14.29
CA ILE A 213 -19.29 0.48 13.56
C ILE A 213 -18.15 0.37 14.56
N ALA A 214 -17.24 -0.58 14.35
CA ALA A 214 -16.03 -0.74 15.13
C ALA A 214 -14.88 -1.08 14.18
N LEU A 215 -13.97 -0.11 13.99
CA LEU A 215 -12.85 -0.21 13.05
C LEU A 215 -11.52 0.02 13.76
N TYR A 216 -10.48 -0.58 13.22
CA TYR A 216 -9.11 -0.25 13.58
C TYR A 216 -8.19 -0.23 12.35
N GLU A 217 -7.11 0.51 12.46
CA GLU A 217 -6.00 0.46 11.51
C GLU A 217 -4.68 0.46 12.27
N MET A 218 -3.76 -0.41 11.85
CA MET A 218 -2.40 -0.47 12.38
C MET A 218 -1.42 -0.22 11.25
N SER A 219 -0.87 0.99 11.22
CA SER A 219 -0.11 1.47 10.09
C SER A 219 0.89 2.56 10.47
N ASN A 220 1.73 2.95 9.51
CA ASN A 220 2.69 4.02 9.70
C ASN A 220 2.04 5.39 9.54
N VAL A 221 2.53 6.31 10.36
CA VAL A 221 2.39 7.77 10.19
C VAL A 221 3.77 8.38 9.99
N TYR A 222 3.83 9.54 9.36
CA TYR A 222 5.06 10.10 8.85
C TYR A 222 5.22 11.56 9.29
N GLY A 223 6.40 11.88 9.78
CA GLY A 223 6.92 13.23 9.96
C GLY A 223 8.22 13.39 9.20
N VAL A 224 8.70 14.59 9.03
CA VAL A 224 9.97 14.83 8.33
C VAL A 224 11.13 14.22 9.14
N GLY A 225 11.72 13.16 8.60
CA GLY A 225 12.79 12.39 9.25
C GLY A 225 12.34 11.34 10.26
N GLU A 226 11.03 11.17 10.47
CA GLU A 226 10.48 10.23 11.45
C GLU A 226 9.36 9.38 10.84
N VAL A 227 9.35 8.10 11.18
CA VAL A 227 8.27 7.15 10.83
C VAL A 227 7.90 6.40 12.11
N GLU A 228 6.62 6.43 12.45
CA GLU A 228 6.08 5.73 13.61
C GLU A 228 4.98 4.78 13.20
N GLU A 229 4.96 3.58 13.77
CA GLU A 229 3.81 2.70 13.66
C GLU A 229 2.81 3.04 14.77
N ARG A 230 1.56 3.26 14.39
CA ARG A 230 0.46 3.54 15.33
C ARG A 230 -0.68 2.55 15.14
N LEU A 231 -1.41 2.33 16.24
CA LEU A 231 -2.71 1.70 16.23
C LEU A 231 -3.76 2.79 16.48
N CYS A 232 -4.68 2.94 15.55
CA CYS A 232 -5.87 3.74 15.74
C CYS A 232 -7.10 2.85 15.76
N VAL A 233 -8.02 3.12 16.69
CA VAL A 233 -9.29 2.40 16.84
C VAL A 233 -10.41 3.42 16.94
N VAL A 234 -11.50 3.19 16.23
CA VAL A 234 -12.71 4.01 16.30
C VAL A 234 -13.95 3.15 16.45
N ALA A 235 -14.93 3.61 17.21
CA ALA A 235 -16.20 2.92 17.33
C ALA A 235 -17.37 3.91 17.51
N SER A 236 -18.53 3.56 16.93
CA SER A 236 -19.77 4.35 17.01
C SER A 236 -20.96 3.40 17.08
N GLY A 237 -22.02 3.79 17.80
CA GLY A 237 -23.21 2.97 17.99
C GLY A 237 -23.03 1.90 19.06
N ALA A 238 -23.50 0.68 18.80
CA ALA A 238 -23.39 -0.43 19.75
C ALA A 238 -22.23 -1.38 19.36
N LEU A 239 -21.32 -1.63 20.31
CA LEU A 239 -20.22 -2.58 20.14
C LEU A 239 -20.73 -4.03 20.14
N HIS A 240 -21.66 -4.34 21.06
CA HIS A 240 -22.27 -5.65 21.16
C HIS A 240 -23.79 -5.51 21.21
N LYS A 241 -24.48 -6.25 20.34
CA LYS A 241 -25.93 -6.25 20.28
C LYS A 241 -26.45 -7.68 20.15
N ASN A 242 -27.14 -8.13 21.18
CA ASN A 242 -27.77 -9.43 21.17
C ASN A 242 -29.29 -9.27 21.33
N ARG A 243 -30.01 -9.41 20.21
CA ARG A 243 -31.46 -9.24 20.16
C ARG A 243 -32.20 -10.29 20.97
N TRP A 244 -31.67 -11.50 21.02
CA TRP A 244 -32.29 -12.62 21.73
C TRP A 244 -32.22 -12.40 23.26
N GLN A 245 -31.10 -11.93 23.75
CA GLN A 245 -30.91 -11.62 25.18
C GLN A 245 -31.38 -10.20 25.55
N LYS A 246 -31.83 -9.41 24.60
CA LYS A 246 -32.15 -7.97 24.76
C LYS A 246 -31.03 -7.17 25.39
N TYR A 247 -29.80 -7.52 25.03
CA TYR A 247 -28.58 -6.90 25.54
C TYR A 247 -27.95 -6.03 24.45
N SER A 248 -27.57 -4.79 24.83
CA SER A 248 -26.81 -3.88 23.98
C SER A 248 -25.78 -3.16 24.84
N VAL A 249 -24.56 -3.05 24.34
CA VAL A 249 -23.49 -2.22 24.92
C VAL A 249 -23.15 -1.14 23.93
N ASP A 250 -23.56 0.08 24.23
CA ASP A 250 -23.21 1.24 23.42
C ASP A 250 -21.76 1.64 23.70
N VAL A 251 -21.08 2.18 22.70
CA VAL A 251 -19.70 2.64 22.82
C VAL A 251 -19.61 3.93 23.62
N ASP A 252 -18.67 3.98 24.55
CA ASP A 252 -18.37 5.15 25.35
C ASP A 252 -16.86 5.23 25.69
N PHE A 253 -16.48 6.20 26.47
CA PHE A 253 -15.12 6.33 26.99
C PHE A 253 -14.63 5.05 27.69
N TYR A 254 -15.47 4.42 28.48
CA TYR A 254 -15.09 3.25 29.29
C TYR A 254 -14.95 1.99 28.46
N THR A 255 -15.71 1.83 27.37
CA THR A 255 -15.55 0.72 26.43
C THR A 255 -14.19 0.82 25.72
N MET A 256 -13.77 2.03 25.31
CA MET A 256 -12.46 2.25 24.69
C MET A 256 -11.32 2.07 25.71
N LYS A 257 -11.50 2.55 26.94
CA LYS A 257 -10.54 2.31 28.03
C LYS A 257 -10.38 0.83 28.32
N GLY A 258 -11.48 0.09 28.45
CA GLY A 258 -11.49 -1.35 28.68
C GLY A 258 -10.81 -2.14 27.55
N LEU A 259 -11.02 -1.73 26.29
CA LEU A 259 -10.29 -2.29 25.16
C LEU A 259 -8.78 -2.11 25.31
N LEU A 260 -8.32 -0.90 25.62
CA LEU A 260 -6.88 -0.65 25.81
C LEU A 260 -6.32 -1.50 26.98
N GLU A 261 -7.02 -1.56 28.09
CA GLU A 261 -6.61 -2.35 29.26
C GLU A 261 -6.51 -3.84 28.90
N ALA A 262 -7.48 -4.39 28.16
CA ALA A 262 -7.46 -5.77 27.68
C ALA A 262 -6.27 -6.04 26.75
N ILE A 263 -6.03 -5.15 25.79
CA ILE A 263 -4.89 -5.24 24.88
C ILE A 263 -3.58 -5.24 25.68
N MET A 264 -3.39 -4.30 26.57
CA MET A 264 -2.17 -4.16 27.37
C MET A 264 -1.93 -5.35 28.29
N ALA A 265 -2.97 -5.86 28.93
CA ALA A 265 -2.90 -7.06 29.76
C ALA A 265 -2.46 -8.28 28.95
N SER A 266 -2.99 -8.44 27.73
CA SER A 266 -2.67 -9.57 26.85
C SER A 266 -1.20 -9.64 26.46
N ILE A 267 -0.55 -8.49 26.31
CA ILE A 267 0.88 -8.41 25.99
C ILE A 267 1.77 -8.35 27.23
N GLY A 268 1.16 -8.49 28.42
CA GLY A 268 1.87 -8.64 29.69
C GLY A 268 2.23 -7.34 30.39
N TYR A 269 1.54 -6.24 30.09
CA TYR A 269 1.68 -5.01 30.88
C TYR A 269 0.74 -5.00 32.07
N ASP A 270 1.29 -4.75 33.25
CA ASP A 270 0.50 -4.56 34.50
C ASP A 270 -0.32 -3.26 34.39
N ALA A 271 -1.59 -3.31 34.77
CA ALA A 271 -2.48 -2.14 34.78
C ALA A 271 -1.89 -0.97 35.61
N LYS A 272 -1.08 -1.24 36.63
CA LYS A 272 -0.38 -0.23 37.45
C LYS A 272 0.64 0.61 36.66
N ARG A 273 1.10 0.11 35.51
CA ARG A 273 2.03 0.85 34.63
C ARG A 273 1.33 1.77 33.66
N ILE A 274 0.01 1.62 33.49
CA ILE A 274 -0.82 2.41 32.59
C ILE A 274 -1.48 3.49 33.43
N MET A 275 -1.19 4.74 33.09
CA MET A 275 -1.76 5.90 33.77
C MET A 275 -2.64 6.69 32.80
N PHE A 276 -3.84 7.01 33.26
CA PHE A 276 -4.75 7.90 32.56
C PHE A 276 -4.69 9.27 33.20
N LYS A 277 -4.46 10.30 32.42
CA LYS A 277 -4.43 11.71 32.85
C LYS A 277 -5.44 12.50 32.05
N GLU A 278 -5.82 13.66 32.60
CA GLU A 278 -6.63 14.63 31.89
C GLU A 278 -5.98 14.98 30.54
N ASN A 279 -6.74 14.92 29.45
CA ASN A 279 -6.26 15.30 28.15
C ASN A 279 -6.05 16.82 28.07
N LYS A 280 -4.80 17.24 27.92
CA LYS A 280 -4.41 18.64 27.75
C LYS A 280 -3.74 18.89 26.39
N THR A 281 -3.33 17.82 25.72
CA THR A 281 -2.56 17.86 24.48
C THR A 281 -3.47 18.08 23.28
N ASP A 282 -4.63 17.44 23.24
CA ASP A 282 -5.54 17.52 22.09
C ASP A 282 -7.00 17.68 22.52
N MET A 283 -7.34 18.89 22.95
CA MET A 283 -8.73 19.28 23.22
C MET A 283 -9.49 19.71 21.96
N LYS A 284 -8.81 19.79 20.82
CA LYS A 284 -9.41 20.16 19.54
C LYS A 284 -10.19 18.98 18.96
N ASN A 285 -9.61 17.79 18.99
CA ASN A 285 -10.18 16.60 18.36
C ASN A 285 -10.98 15.73 19.34
N PHE A 286 -10.68 15.81 20.63
CA PHE A 286 -11.35 15.04 21.67
C PHE A 286 -12.21 15.91 22.60
N HIS A 287 -13.28 15.30 23.12
CA HIS A 287 -14.16 15.92 24.09
C HIS A 287 -13.40 16.29 25.37
N PRO A 288 -13.46 17.54 25.85
CA PRO A 288 -12.61 18.02 26.96
C PRO A 288 -12.76 17.25 28.28
N TYR A 289 -13.95 16.67 28.54
CA TYR A 289 -14.25 15.94 29.79
C TYR A 289 -14.42 14.44 29.61
N ARG A 290 -14.36 13.90 28.37
CA ARG A 290 -14.55 12.49 28.06
C ARG A 290 -13.37 11.97 27.23
N SER A 291 -12.17 12.41 27.60
CA SER A 291 -10.93 11.96 26.98
C SER A 291 -9.80 11.90 27.99
N ALA A 292 -8.79 11.12 27.69
CA ALA A 292 -7.61 10.98 28.52
C ALA A 292 -6.35 10.80 27.69
N GLU A 293 -5.26 11.37 28.16
CA GLU A 293 -3.92 10.98 27.78
C GLU A 293 -3.57 9.67 28.48
N VAL A 294 -2.97 8.75 27.73
CA VAL A 294 -2.51 7.45 28.23
C VAL A 294 -1.01 7.44 28.29
N TYR A 295 -0.46 7.10 29.43
CA TYR A 295 0.97 6.97 29.65
C TYR A 295 1.34 5.52 29.99
N LEU A 296 2.44 5.06 29.40
CA LEU A 296 3.13 3.85 29.84
C LEU A 296 4.38 4.26 30.61
N GLY A 297 4.29 4.21 31.95
CA GLY A 297 5.31 4.78 32.81
C GLY A 297 5.35 6.32 32.69
N LYS A 298 6.42 6.85 32.07
CA LYS A 298 6.59 8.30 31.86
C LYS A 298 6.33 8.73 30.42
N GLU A 299 6.21 7.79 29.46
CA GLU A 299 6.06 8.06 28.05
C GLU A 299 4.58 8.17 27.69
N LEU A 300 4.21 9.20 26.91
CA LEU A 300 2.86 9.37 26.37
C LEU A 300 2.62 8.28 25.31
N LEU A 301 1.84 7.27 25.68
CA LEU A 301 1.50 6.17 24.77
C LEU A 301 0.51 6.61 23.71
N GLY A 302 -0.49 7.43 24.08
CA GLY A 302 -1.51 7.88 23.16
C GLY A 302 -2.62 8.67 23.81
N ILE A 303 -3.68 8.88 23.07
CA ILE A 303 -4.89 9.58 23.52
C ILE A 303 -6.09 8.71 23.20
N LEU A 304 -7.07 8.67 24.10
CA LEU A 304 -8.36 8.02 23.88
C LEU A 304 -9.50 8.87 24.42
N GLY A 305 -10.67 8.70 23.83
CA GLY A 305 -11.87 9.36 24.31
C GLY A 305 -12.94 9.52 23.25
N GLN A 306 -13.98 10.27 23.61
CA GLN A 306 -15.03 10.68 22.69
C GLN A 306 -14.50 11.76 21.77
N ILE A 307 -14.83 11.67 20.49
CA ILE A 307 -14.53 12.72 19.50
C ILE A 307 -15.28 14.00 19.87
N HIS A 308 -14.61 15.14 19.70
CA HIS A 308 -15.20 16.46 20.00
C HIS A 308 -16.47 16.68 19.16
N PRO A 309 -17.58 17.16 19.73
CA PRO A 309 -18.84 17.36 18.98
C PRO A 309 -18.70 18.23 17.73
N ALA A 310 -17.82 19.23 17.75
CA ALA A 310 -17.56 20.08 16.58
C ALA A 310 -16.86 19.29 15.45
N VAL A 311 -15.95 18.38 15.79
CA VAL A 311 -15.31 17.48 14.83
C VAL A 311 -16.33 16.49 14.28
N ALA A 312 -17.11 15.84 15.17
CA ALA A 312 -18.16 14.92 14.76
C ALA A 312 -19.14 15.57 13.78
N LYS A 313 -19.57 16.81 14.06
CA LYS A 313 -20.42 17.60 13.16
C LYS A 313 -19.74 17.88 11.81
N ARG A 314 -18.45 18.20 11.80
CA ARG A 314 -17.68 18.49 10.58
C ARG A 314 -17.53 17.27 9.68
N TYR A 315 -17.37 16.07 10.26
CA TYR A 315 -17.36 14.80 9.52
C TYR A 315 -18.77 14.24 9.24
N GLY A 316 -19.82 14.82 9.81
CA GLY A 316 -21.19 14.35 9.65
C GLY A 316 -21.44 13.00 10.34
N ILE A 317 -20.75 12.72 11.45
CA ILE A 317 -20.82 11.46 12.18
C ILE A 317 -21.57 11.60 13.51
N ASN A 318 -22.15 10.48 13.98
CA ASN A 318 -22.74 10.39 15.32
C ASN A 318 -21.64 10.37 16.40
N GLU A 319 -22.07 10.26 17.66
CA GLU A 319 -21.12 10.05 18.76
C GLU A 319 -20.18 8.89 18.45
N THR A 320 -18.89 9.18 18.48
CA THR A 320 -17.81 8.25 18.14
C THR A 320 -16.75 8.34 19.23
N VAL A 321 -16.24 7.20 19.64
CA VAL A 321 -15.07 7.11 20.50
C VAL A 321 -13.88 6.65 19.70
N ALA A 322 -12.70 7.11 20.08
CA ALA A 322 -11.46 6.81 19.37
C ALA A 322 -10.29 6.64 20.31
N MET A 323 -9.27 5.95 19.82
CA MET A 323 -7.97 5.82 20.46
C MET A 323 -6.90 5.81 19.36
N GLU A 324 -5.84 6.61 19.55
CA GLU A 324 -4.63 6.49 18.73
C GLU A 324 -3.43 6.33 19.67
N ILE A 325 -2.64 5.27 19.49
CA ILE A 325 -1.48 4.93 20.33
C ILE A 325 -0.24 4.64 19.50
N ASN A 326 0.93 5.00 20.05
CA ASN A 326 2.23 4.78 19.44
C ASN A 326 2.75 3.37 19.77
N MET A 327 2.87 2.52 18.74
CA MET A 327 3.34 1.14 18.87
C MET A 327 4.84 1.04 19.17
N GLU A 328 5.62 2.06 18.81
CA GLU A 328 7.07 2.08 19.06
C GLU A 328 7.37 2.08 20.58
N ILE A 329 6.53 2.72 21.37
CA ILE A 329 6.65 2.74 22.83
C ILE A 329 6.47 1.33 23.39
N LEU A 330 5.55 0.55 22.84
CA LEU A 330 5.34 -0.84 23.25
C LEU A 330 6.50 -1.76 22.87
N LEU A 331 7.15 -1.47 21.73
CA LEU A 331 8.31 -2.24 21.27
C LEU A 331 9.58 -1.94 22.08
N LYS A 332 9.76 -0.69 22.51
CA LYS A 332 10.90 -0.25 23.34
C LYS A 332 10.79 -0.78 24.77
N ASN A 333 9.60 -0.76 25.33
CA ASN A 333 9.34 -1.21 26.68
C ASN A 333 9.26 -2.74 26.75
N LYS A 334 9.66 -3.30 27.89
CA LYS A 334 9.54 -4.74 28.14
C LYS A 334 8.32 -5.00 29.03
N PRO A 335 7.43 -5.94 28.66
CA PRO A 335 6.39 -6.41 29.56
C PRO A 335 6.98 -7.09 30.80
N ALA A 336 6.18 -7.23 31.84
CA ALA A 336 6.57 -7.98 33.02
C ALA A 336 6.79 -9.47 32.65
N LYS A 337 7.79 -10.08 33.26
CA LYS A 337 7.94 -11.54 33.16
C LYS A 337 6.76 -12.22 33.87
N VAL A 338 6.15 -13.16 33.19
CA VAL A 338 5.11 -14.00 33.81
C VAL A 338 5.74 -14.75 34.97
N LYS A 339 5.18 -14.56 36.17
CA LYS A 339 5.57 -15.31 37.37
C LYS A 339 4.44 -16.25 37.75
N PHE A 340 4.75 -17.51 37.91
CA PHE A 340 3.81 -18.46 38.50
C PHE A 340 3.59 -18.12 39.96
N THR A 341 2.33 -18.04 40.37
CA THR A 341 1.95 -17.92 41.78
C THR A 341 1.09 -19.13 42.13
N GLU A 342 1.49 -19.89 43.14
CA GLU A 342 0.68 -21.04 43.59
C GLU A 342 -0.69 -20.55 44.06
N ILE A 343 -1.72 -21.29 43.65
CA ILE A 343 -3.08 -21.10 44.17
C ILE A 343 -3.08 -21.51 45.65
N SER A 344 -3.72 -20.70 46.50
CA SER A 344 -3.87 -21.03 47.90
C SER A 344 -4.51 -22.42 48.07
N LYS A 345 -3.86 -23.31 48.85
CA LYS A 345 -4.38 -24.62 49.19
C LYS A 345 -5.45 -24.58 50.29
N TYR A 346 -5.64 -23.42 50.86
CA TYR A 346 -6.60 -23.21 51.93
C TYR A 346 -7.86 -22.52 51.43
N PRO A 347 -9.05 -22.94 51.88
CA PRO A 347 -10.29 -22.25 51.51
C PRO A 347 -10.27 -20.82 52.03
N SER A 348 -10.81 -19.90 51.21
CA SER A 348 -11.04 -18.52 51.66
C SER A 348 -12.17 -18.51 52.68
N VAL A 349 -11.95 -17.85 53.80
CA VAL A 349 -13.02 -17.54 54.77
C VAL A 349 -13.59 -16.18 54.35
N THR A 350 -14.86 -16.15 53.95
CA THR A 350 -15.65 -14.94 53.67
C THR A 350 -16.34 -14.49 54.92
#